data_ecb2bd5c0ca1a73665c80c5dde293cab
#
_entry.id   ecb2bd5c0ca1a73665c80c5dde293cab
#
_cell.length_a   1.000
_cell.length_b   1.000
_cell.length_c   1.000
_cell.angle_alpha   90.00
_cell.angle_beta   90.00
_cell.angle_gamma   90.00
#
_symmetry.space_group_name_H-M   'P 1'
#
loop_
_entity.id
_entity.type
_entity.pdbx_description
1 polymer ?
#
loop_
_entity_poly.entity_id
_entity_poly.type
_entity_poly.pdbx_seq_one_letter_code
_entity_poly.pdbx_strand_id
1 'polypeptide(L)'
;MKLNLTRASLPFHIPFTISGGRTKSEQETLIVMLEKDGFQGFGEAPAIRYYQISLDYLMGKAVSKSSEIEAFNDSSPYAFNELLNNLFPEDSFLRCALDTAFWDLQARINGTSAAGLAGLPLPASVSCDYTIGIDSAATMLQKMNNLPWPVYKIKVGFEGDSELFNMLCRQSNAQFRLDANAAWTVNEANSFLNTVDISRIEFTEQPLKRELFAEMKSLQSNSSMLFIADEDFRTIEDLDRCEGRFGGINIKLTKCGGITPALQIAEEARKRGFKIMLGNMNESTLGTWALLQVCSMADFIDADGPLLLKGDYASGLEYRDGKFLSCRGRKALLRVPDY
;
A
#
# COMPACT_ATOMS: atom_id res chain seq x y z
N MET A 1 16.74 10.44 -21.05
CA MET A 1 15.29 10.56 -20.88
C MET A 1 14.95 11.94 -20.30
N LYS A 2 13.67 12.31 -20.20
CA LYS A 2 13.22 13.59 -19.65
C LYS A 2 12.42 13.35 -18.39
N LEU A 3 12.63 14.15 -17.34
CA LEU A 3 11.90 14.10 -16.09
C LEU A 3 10.90 15.26 -16.00
N ASN A 4 9.64 14.95 -15.74
CA ASN A 4 8.61 15.94 -15.45
C ASN A 4 7.99 15.64 -14.08
N LEU A 5 7.73 16.68 -13.31
CA LEU A 5 7.25 16.61 -11.94
C LEU A 5 5.99 17.47 -11.79
N THR A 6 4.92 16.89 -11.28
CA THR A 6 3.64 17.59 -11.09
C THR A 6 3.17 17.45 -9.65
N ARG A 7 2.76 18.56 -9.02
CA ARG A 7 2.08 18.54 -7.73
C ARG A 7 0.60 18.30 -7.95
N ALA A 8 0.02 17.44 -7.14
CA ALA A 8 -1.38 17.12 -7.24
C ALA A 8 -1.98 16.92 -5.84
N SER A 9 -3.30 17.08 -5.70
CA SER A 9 -4.04 16.81 -4.47
C SER A 9 -5.44 16.30 -4.82
N LEU A 10 -5.89 15.28 -4.10
CA LEU A 10 -7.25 14.74 -4.21
C LEU A 10 -7.92 14.77 -2.84
N PRO A 11 -9.13 15.34 -2.72
CA PRO A 11 -9.88 15.27 -1.48
C PRO A 11 -10.38 13.84 -1.23
N PHE A 12 -10.53 13.45 0.04
CA PHE A 12 -11.26 12.25 0.41
C PHE A 12 -12.77 12.45 0.22
N HIS A 13 -13.49 11.39 -0.11
CA HIS A 13 -14.97 11.43 -0.11
C HIS A 13 -15.51 11.77 1.29
N ILE A 14 -14.89 11.22 2.32
CA ILE A 14 -15.17 11.49 3.73
C ILE A 14 -13.81 11.65 4.42
N PRO A 15 -13.60 12.68 5.27
CA PRO A 15 -12.35 12.82 6.00
C PRO A 15 -11.95 11.50 6.67
N PHE A 16 -10.72 11.09 6.46
CA PHE A 16 -10.23 9.76 6.87
C PHE A 16 -9.50 9.86 8.21
N THR A 17 -10.01 9.14 9.21
CA THR A 17 -9.40 9.11 10.55
C THR A 17 -8.77 7.77 10.83
N ILE A 18 -7.52 7.79 11.28
CA ILE A 18 -6.75 6.62 11.71
C ILE A 18 -6.57 6.62 13.23
N SER A 19 -6.08 5.51 13.77
CA SER A 19 -5.71 5.36 15.18
C SER A 19 -4.83 6.53 15.66
N GLY A 20 -5.08 7.03 16.88
CA GLY A 20 -4.45 8.25 17.39
C GLY A 20 -5.14 9.55 16.99
N GLY A 21 -6.37 9.50 16.42
CA GLY A 21 -7.24 10.67 16.18
C GLY A 21 -6.80 11.59 15.05
N ARG A 22 -5.90 11.15 14.18
CA ARG A 22 -5.44 11.95 13.03
C ARG A 22 -6.46 11.88 11.91
N THR A 23 -6.99 13.03 11.50
CA THR A 23 -7.92 13.14 10.38
C THR A 23 -7.26 13.83 9.19
N LYS A 24 -7.51 13.33 8.00
CA LYS A 24 -7.00 13.82 6.75
C LYS A 24 -8.16 14.10 5.79
N SER A 25 -8.20 15.29 5.21
CA SER A 25 -9.26 15.72 4.28
C SER A 25 -8.88 15.58 2.80
N GLU A 26 -7.57 15.54 2.51
CA GLU A 26 -7.03 15.41 1.16
C GLU A 26 -5.72 14.63 1.16
N GLN A 27 -5.39 14.03 0.02
CA GLN A 27 -4.11 13.40 -0.24
C GLN A 27 -3.33 14.22 -1.25
N GLU A 28 -2.29 14.90 -0.76
CA GLU A 28 -1.29 15.53 -1.62
C GLU A 28 -0.32 14.49 -2.15
N THR A 29 0.09 14.62 -3.42
CA THR A 29 1.00 13.67 -4.06
C THR A 29 1.92 14.35 -5.06
N LEU A 30 3.12 13.81 -5.24
CA LEU A 30 4.02 14.10 -6.35
C LEU A 30 3.78 13.07 -7.45
N ILE A 31 3.40 13.54 -8.65
CA ILE A 31 3.38 12.72 -9.85
C ILE A 31 4.70 12.90 -10.58
N VAL A 32 5.35 11.79 -10.88
CA VAL A 32 6.57 11.70 -11.68
C VAL A 32 6.22 11.17 -13.06
N MET A 33 6.66 11.84 -14.11
CA MET A 33 6.60 11.35 -15.48
C MET A 33 8.01 11.28 -16.06
N LEU A 34 8.40 10.11 -16.56
CA LEU A 34 9.62 9.89 -17.33
C LEU A 34 9.25 9.70 -18.79
N GLU A 35 9.96 10.43 -19.68
CA GLU A 35 9.72 10.38 -21.12
C GLU A 35 10.99 9.97 -21.88
N LYS A 36 10.85 9.02 -22.80
CA LYS A 36 11.92 8.57 -23.70
C LYS A 36 11.32 8.03 -24.99
N ASP A 37 11.87 8.44 -26.13
CA ASP A 37 11.51 7.93 -27.47
C ASP A 37 10.00 8.01 -27.80
N GLY A 38 9.31 9.05 -27.28
CA GLY A 38 7.88 9.25 -27.45
C GLY A 38 6.99 8.40 -26.53
N PHE A 39 7.56 7.64 -25.61
CA PHE A 39 6.85 6.91 -24.56
C PHE A 39 6.95 7.65 -23.23
N GLN A 40 5.90 7.55 -22.45
CA GLN A 40 5.82 8.14 -21.11
C GLN A 40 5.52 7.06 -20.07
N GLY A 41 6.21 7.09 -18.95
CA GLY A 41 5.95 6.23 -17.79
C GLY A 41 5.69 7.08 -16.56
N PHE A 42 4.80 6.63 -15.68
CA PHE A 42 4.28 7.41 -14.58
C PHE A 42 4.49 6.71 -13.23
N GLY A 43 4.71 7.51 -12.18
CA GLY A 43 4.78 7.06 -10.80
C GLY A 43 4.26 8.13 -9.84
N GLU A 44 3.96 7.73 -8.62
CA GLU A 44 3.34 8.56 -7.61
C GLU A 44 4.05 8.43 -6.27
N ALA A 45 4.23 9.55 -5.57
CA ALA A 45 4.70 9.61 -4.19
C ALA A 45 3.75 10.45 -3.34
N PRO A 46 2.91 9.84 -2.49
CA PRO A 46 2.03 10.58 -1.60
C PRO A 46 2.83 11.31 -0.51
N ALA A 47 2.42 12.54 -0.17
CA ALA A 47 2.94 13.27 0.96
C ALA A 47 2.32 12.73 2.25
N ILE A 48 3.13 12.21 3.16
CA ILE A 48 2.67 11.57 4.40
C ILE A 48 3.36 12.21 5.61
N ARG A 49 2.61 13.03 6.35
CA ARG A 49 3.12 13.75 7.54
C ARG A 49 3.69 12.83 8.61
N TYR A 50 3.14 11.63 8.77
CA TYR A 50 3.65 10.64 9.71
C TYR A 50 5.12 10.29 9.46
N TYR A 51 5.53 10.23 8.19
CA TYR A 51 6.91 10.00 7.76
C TYR A 51 7.69 11.30 7.52
N GLN A 52 7.13 12.46 7.89
CA GLN A 52 7.70 13.79 7.66
C GLN A 52 7.96 14.10 6.17
N ILE A 53 7.18 13.50 5.28
CA ILE A 53 7.26 13.68 3.83
C ILE A 53 6.28 14.76 3.40
N SER A 54 6.79 15.84 2.81
CA SER A 54 6.00 16.92 2.19
C SER A 54 6.24 16.99 0.68
N LEU A 55 5.31 17.63 -0.06
CA LEU A 55 5.50 17.85 -1.50
C LEU A 55 6.73 18.71 -1.81
N ASP A 56 6.99 19.76 -1.01
CA ASP A 56 8.16 20.63 -1.21
C ASP A 56 9.46 19.84 -1.05
N TYR A 57 9.50 18.95 -0.05
CA TYR A 57 10.64 18.07 0.17
C TYR A 57 10.88 17.15 -1.04
N LEU A 58 9.84 16.44 -1.49
CA LEU A 58 9.93 15.50 -2.64
C LEU A 58 10.36 16.23 -3.92
N MET A 59 9.72 17.37 -4.22
CA MET A 59 10.05 18.20 -5.38
C MET A 59 11.49 18.70 -5.33
N GLY A 60 11.92 19.27 -4.20
CA GLY A 60 13.27 19.79 -4.05
C GLY A 60 14.34 18.72 -4.24
N LYS A 61 14.13 17.53 -3.69
CA LYS A 61 15.02 16.38 -3.86
C LYS A 61 15.08 15.92 -5.31
N ALA A 62 13.92 15.73 -5.97
CA ALA A 62 13.87 15.29 -7.36
C ALA A 62 14.55 16.29 -8.32
N VAL A 63 14.27 17.60 -8.16
CA VAL A 63 14.88 18.64 -8.96
C VAL A 63 16.40 18.69 -8.76
N SER A 64 16.89 18.51 -7.54
CA SER A 64 18.33 18.58 -7.24
C SER A 64 19.16 17.50 -7.94
N LYS A 65 18.52 16.42 -8.43
CA LYS A 65 19.14 15.26 -9.08
C LYS A 65 18.58 14.99 -10.48
N SER A 66 17.85 15.95 -11.06
CA SER A 66 17.22 15.78 -12.37
C SER A 66 18.22 15.44 -13.47
N SER A 67 19.38 16.09 -13.49
CA SER A 67 20.41 15.84 -14.50
C SER A 67 20.97 14.41 -14.45
N GLU A 68 21.17 13.85 -13.27
CA GLU A 68 21.66 12.48 -13.11
C GLU A 68 20.58 11.46 -13.54
N ILE A 69 19.30 11.73 -13.21
CA ILE A 69 18.17 10.91 -13.64
C ILE A 69 18.03 10.95 -15.17
N GLU A 70 18.05 12.15 -15.77
CA GLU A 70 17.87 12.33 -17.21
C GLU A 70 19.03 11.74 -18.03
N ALA A 71 20.25 11.74 -17.49
CA ALA A 71 21.43 11.15 -18.11
C ALA A 71 21.44 9.62 -18.11
N PHE A 72 20.56 8.96 -17.38
CA PHE A 72 20.50 7.49 -17.31
C PHE A 72 20.06 6.90 -18.66
N ASN A 73 20.86 5.98 -19.21
CA ASN A 73 20.67 5.41 -20.55
C ASN A 73 20.42 3.92 -20.62
N ASP A 74 20.56 3.20 -19.48
CA ASP A 74 20.23 1.78 -19.44
C ASP A 74 18.70 1.55 -19.53
N SER A 75 18.28 0.39 -20.01
CA SER A 75 16.87 -0.02 -20.07
C SER A 75 16.45 -0.91 -18.90
N SER A 76 17.39 -1.31 -18.04
CA SER A 76 17.13 -2.18 -16.89
C SER A 76 16.50 -1.42 -15.73
N PRO A 77 15.27 -1.77 -15.26
CA PRO A 77 14.71 -1.21 -14.04
C PRO A 77 15.58 -1.48 -12.80
N TYR A 78 16.27 -2.61 -12.77
CA TYR A 78 17.17 -2.95 -11.65
C TYR A 78 18.36 -2.01 -11.59
N ALA A 79 19.01 -1.72 -12.74
CA ALA A 79 20.11 -0.76 -12.82
C ALA A 79 19.64 0.67 -12.48
N PHE A 80 18.41 1.04 -12.89
CA PHE A 80 17.83 2.33 -12.50
C PHE A 80 17.58 2.41 -11.00
N ASN A 81 17.09 1.35 -10.37
CA ASN A 81 16.90 1.29 -8.93
C ASN A 81 18.25 1.41 -8.16
N GLU A 82 19.33 0.83 -8.66
CA GLU A 82 20.67 1.01 -8.09
C GLU A 82 21.12 2.50 -8.15
N LEU A 83 20.89 3.17 -9.27
CA LEU A 83 21.11 4.62 -9.37
C LEU A 83 20.28 5.37 -8.32
N LEU A 84 18.99 5.08 -8.21
CA LEU A 84 18.10 5.73 -7.25
C LEU A 84 18.53 5.52 -5.79
N ASN A 85 19.01 4.33 -5.45
CA ASN A 85 19.55 4.05 -4.11
C ASN A 85 20.78 4.91 -3.79
N ASN A 86 21.63 5.18 -4.77
CA ASN A 86 22.79 6.06 -4.61
C ASN A 86 22.40 7.54 -4.52
N LEU A 87 21.40 7.98 -5.31
CA LEU A 87 20.98 9.38 -5.33
C LEU A 87 20.11 9.75 -4.12
N PHE A 88 19.30 8.81 -3.63
CA PHE A 88 18.25 9.04 -2.63
C PHE A 88 18.23 7.92 -1.56
N PRO A 89 19.32 7.67 -0.81
CA PRO A 89 19.41 6.53 0.10
C PRO A 89 18.30 6.51 1.16
N GLU A 90 17.90 7.69 1.66
CA GLU A 90 16.91 7.85 2.72
C GLU A 90 15.48 8.14 2.22
N ASP A 91 15.30 8.35 0.91
CA ASP A 91 14.06 8.90 0.36
C ASP A 91 13.23 7.83 -0.38
N SER A 92 12.77 6.80 0.33
CA SER A 92 12.05 5.67 -0.26
C SER A 92 10.79 6.08 -1.04
N PHE A 93 10.05 7.10 -0.59
CA PHE A 93 8.86 7.60 -1.28
C PHE A 93 9.21 8.19 -2.65
N LEU A 94 10.28 8.98 -2.74
CA LEU A 94 10.74 9.52 -4.02
C LEU A 94 11.29 8.41 -4.92
N ARG A 95 12.07 7.48 -4.36
CA ARG A 95 12.52 6.30 -5.12
C ARG A 95 11.34 5.53 -5.67
N CYS A 96 10.28 5.33 -4.88
CA CYS A 96 9.08 4.64 -5.33
C CYS A 96 8.46 5.29 -6.57
N ALA A 97 8.25 6.60 -6.55
CA ALA A 97 7.69 7.31 -7.70
C ALA A 97 8.57 7.19 -8.96
N LEU A 98 9.90 7.31 -8.80
CA LEU A 98 10.85 7.22 -9.91
C LEU A 98 10.99 5.77 -10.43
N ASP A 99 11.13 4.79 -9.54
CA ASP A 99 11.23 3.37 -9.88
C ASP A 99 9.96 2.89 -10.61
N THR A 100 8.78 3.21 -10.08
CA THR A 100 7.52 2.84 -10.72
C THR A 100 7.30 3.52 -12.06
N ALA A 101 7.70 4.81 -12.19
CA ALA A 101 7.66 5.52 -13.46
C ALA A 101 8.58 4.87 -14.50
N PHE A 102 9.75 4.42 -14.08
CA PHE A 102 10.69 3.77 -15.00
C PHE A 102 10.21 2.37 -15.43
N TRP A 103 9.64 1.58 -14.50
CA TRP A 103 9.00 0.31 -14.84
C TRP A 103 7.85 0.49 -15.84
N ASP A 104 6.99 1.50 -15.64
CA ASP A 104 5.88 1.80 -16.55
C ASP A 104 6.40 2.25 -17.92
N LEU A 105 7.45 3.10 -17.96
CA LEU A 105 8.10 3.53 -19.19
C LEU A 105 8.66 2.34 -19.98
N GLN A 106 9.43 1.48 -19.34
CA GLN A 106 10.02 0.30 -20.00
C GLN A 106 8.95 -0.69 -20.45
N ALA A 107 7.89 -0.86 -19.67
CA ALA A 107 6.75 -1.69 -20.04
C ALA A 107 6.09 -1.18 -21.33
N ARG A 108 5.87 0.11 -21.45
CA ARG A 108 5.28 0.74 -22.65
C ARG A 108 6.20 0.65 -23.87
N ILE A 109 7.49 0.90 -23.72
CA ILE A 109 8.50 0.73 -24.79
C ILE A 109 8.48 -0.71 -25.32
N ASN A 110 8.37 -1.69 -24.43
CA ASN A 110 8.36 -3.12 -24.80
C ASN A 110 6.96 -3.67 -25.16
N GLY A 111 5.92 -2.84 -25.14
CA GLY A 111 4.54 -3.25 -25.48
C GLY A 111 3.93 -4.28 -24.51
N THR A 112 4.35 -4.26 -23.24
CA THR A 112 3.93 -5.20 -22.19
C THR A 112 3.50 -4.42 -20.92
N SER A 113 3.31 -5.10 -19.80
CA SER A 113 3.11 -4.52 -18.45
C SER A 113 4.38 -4.64 -17.62
N ALA A 114 4.50 -3.89 -16.52
CA ALA A 114 5.62 -4.04 -15.59
C ALA A 114 5.65 -5.46 -14.99
N ALA A 115 4.48 -6.05 -14.68
CA ALA A 115 4.38 -7.46 -14.32
C ALA A 115 4.98 -8.38 -15.40
N GLY A 116 4.63 -8.16 -16.68
CA GLY A 116 5.17 -8.91 -17.80
C GLY A 116 6.68 -8.79 -17.96
N LEU A 117 7.26 -7.58 -17.75
CA LEU A 117 8.71 -7.40 -17.73
C LEU A 117 9.38 -8.14 -16.56
N ALA A 118 8.70 -8.22 -15.41
CA ALA A 118 9.17 -8.96 -14.24
C ALA A 118 8.94 -10.49 -14.37
N GLY A 119 8.36 -10.97 -15.47
CA GLY A 119 8.01 -12.39 -15.63
C GLY A 119 6.84 -12.86 -14.75
N LEU A 120 6.03 -11.94 -14.24
CA LEU A 120 4.90 -12.22 -13.36
C LEU A 120 3.58 -12.26 -14.13
N PRO A 121 2.63 -13.12 -13.72
CA PRO A 121 1.29 -13.09 -14.26
C PRO A 121 0.55 -11.85 -13.73
N LEU A 122 -0.18 -11.15 -14.59
CA LEU A 122 -1.14 -10.12 -14.20
C LEU A 122 -2.56 -10.73 -14.23
N PRO A 123 -3.18 -11.01 -13.07
CA PRO A 123 -4.50 -11.61 -13.02
C PRO A 123 -5.57 -10.67 -13.59
N ALA A 124 -6.64 -11.23 -14.16
CA ALA A 124 -7.75 -10.44 -14.71
C ALA A 124 -8.56 -9.75 -13.61
N SER A 125 -8.56 -10.29 -12.41
CA SER A 125 -9.19 -9.71 -11.23
C SER A 125 -8.40 -10.08 -9.97
N VAL A 126 -8.38 -9.16 -9.01
CA VAL A 126 -7.68 -9.32 -7.74
C VAL A 126 -8.62 -8.93 -6.61
N SER A 127 -8.79 -9.78 -5.61
CA SER A 127 -9.58 -9.46 -4.42
C SER A 127 -8.85 -8.45 -3.56
N CYS A 128 -9.57 -7.43 -3.06
CA CYS A 128 -9.05 -6.46 -2.11
C CYS A 128 -10.05 -6.22 -0.98
N ASP A 129 -9.57 -5.65 0.11
CA ASP A 129 -10.45 -5.11 1.15
C ASP A 129 -10.98 -3.72 0.79
N TYR A 130 -11.88 -3.23 1.65
CA TYR A 130 -12.32 -1.84 1.69
C TYR A 130 -12.15 -1.32 3.11
N THR A 131 -11.38 -0.26 3.28
CA THR A 131 -11.04 0.29 4.59
C THR A 131 -12.17 1.16 5.15
N ILE A 132 -12.58 0.85 6.36
CA ILE A 132 -13.50 1.67 7.16
C ILE A 132 -12.68 2.35 8.27
N GLY A 133 -12.49 3.66 8.16
CA GLY A 133 -11.83 4.47 9.19
C GLY A 133 -12.66 4.52 10.48
N ILE A 134 -12.01 4.87 11.61
CA ILE A 134 -12.65 4.98 12.93
C ILE A 134 -13.75 6.04 12.89
N ASP A 135 -14.95 5.63 13.29
CA ASP A 135 -16.14 6.46 13.36
C ASP A 135 -17.14 5.85 14.37
N SER A 136 -18.30 6.48 14.57
CA SER A 136 -19.39 5.83 15.31
C SER A 136 -19.82 4.55 14.64
N ALA A 137 -20.27 3.57 15.42
CA ALA A 137 -20.76 2.29 14.90
C ALA A 137 -21.84 2.46 13.83
N ALA A 138 -22.75 3.41 14.02
CA ALA A 138 -23.80 3.72 13.05
C ALA A 138 -23.22 4.21 11.72
N THR A 139 -22.21 5.08 11.75
CA THR A 139 -21.54 5.58 10.53
C THR A 139 -20.78 4.47 9.84
N MET A 140 -20.04 3.62 10.58
CA MET A 140 -19.30 2.50 10.00
C MET A 140 -20.26 1.51 9.33
N LEU A 141 -21.35 1.13 9.98
CA LEU A 141 -22.38 0.29 9.39
C LEU A 141 -23.02 0.92 8.15
N GLN A 142 -23.28 2.23 8.19
CA GLN A 142 -23.79 2.95 7.02
C GLN A 142 -22.81 2.88 5.84
N LYS A 143 -21.50 3.05 6.07
CA LYS A 143 -20.46 2.91 5.04
C LYS A 143 -20.46 1.50 4.45
N MET A 144 -20.52 0.46 5.29
CA MET A 144 -20.61 -0.94 4.86
C MET A 144 -21.88 -1.22 4.03
N ASN A 145 -23.02 -0.66 4.41
CA ASN A 145 -24.29 -0.83 3.70
C ASN A 145 -24.30 -0.05 2.36
N ASN A 146 -23.66 1.12 2.30
CA ASN A 146 -23.57 1.92 1.08
C ASN A 146 -22.65 1.29 0.04
N LEU A 147 -21.61 0.58 0.48
CA LEU A 147 -20.70 -0.15 -0.38
C LEU A 147 -20.46 -1.56 0.18
N PRO A 148 -21.38 -2.51 -0.07
CA PRO A 148 -21.21 -3.88 0.38
C PRO A 148 -19.94 -4.51 -0.21
N TRP A 149 -19.10 -5.06 0.67
CA TRP A 149 -17.81 -5.62 0.31
C TRP A 149 -17.58 -6.96 1.02
N PRO A 150 -16.92 -7.94 0.42
CA PRO A 150 -16.72 -9.26 1.04
C PRO A 150 -15.70 -9.23 2.18
N VAL A 151 -14.74 -8.29 2.14
CA VAL A 151 -13.67 -8.14 3.15
C VAL A 151 -13.52 -6.68 3.50
N TYR A 152 -13.67 -6.32 4.76
CA TYR A 152 -13.41 -4.96 5.25
C TYR A 152 -12.13 -4.90 6.08
N LYS A 153 -11.33 -3.85 5.86
CA LYS A 153 -10.25 -3.49 6.79
C LYS A 153 -10.79 -2.50 7.82
N ILE A 154 -10.75 -2.87 9.09
CA ILE A 154 -11.28 -2.08 10.21
C ILE A 154 -10.13 -1.58 11.08
N LYS A 155 -10.12 -0.28 11.32
CA LYS A 155 -9.20 0.33 12.29
C LYS A 155 -9.68 0.05 13.70
N VAL A 156 -8.78 -0.48 14.54
CA VAL A 156 -8.98 -0.81 15.96
C VAL A 156 -7.92 -0.13 16.83
N GLY A 157 -7.84 -0.42 18.12
CA GLY A 157 -6.87 0.20 19.02
C GLY A 157 -7.42 1.43 19.75
N PHE A 158 -8.70 1.38 20.13
CA PHE A 158 -9.37 2.39 20.92
C PHE A 158 -10.35 1.73 21.90
N GLU A 159 -10.78 2.47 22.93
CA GLU A 159 -11.72 1.97 23.93
C GLU A 159 -13.06 1.56 23.30
N GLY A 160 -13.53 0.32 23.53
CA GLY A 160 -14.77 -0.21 22.97
C GLY A 160 -14.63 -0.80 21.56
N ASP A 161 -13.43 -1.02 21.07
CA ASP A 161 -13.21 -1.59 19.73
C ASP A 161 -13.72 -3.02 19.58
N SER A 162 -13.65 -3.84 20.63
CA SER A 162 -14.20 -5.20 20.64
C SER A 162 -15.72 -5.23 20.58
N GLU A 163 -16.40 -4.35 21.30
CA GLU A 163 -17.87 -4.20 21.25
C GLU A 163 -18.32 -3.74 19.87
N LEU A 164 -17.60 -2.75 19.31
CA LEU A 164 -17.83 -2.27 17.96
C LEU A 164 -17.65 -3.41 16.94
N PHE A 165 -16.55 -4.13 17.00
CA PHE A 165 -16.27 -5.25 16.07
C PHE A 165 -17.36 -6.32 16.16
N ASN A 166 -17.75 -6.73 17.37
CA ASN A 166 -18.83 -7.68 17.56
C ASN A 166 -20.18 -7.20 16.98
N MET A 167 -20.43 -5.88 17.01
CA MET A 167 -21.62 -5.30 16.39
C MET A 167 -21.54 -5.38 14.86
N LEU A 168 -20.39 -5.05 14.25
CA LEU A 168 -20.16 -5.16 12.80
C LEU A 168 -20.34 -6.61 12.34
N CYS A 169 -19.82 -7.60 13.10
CA CYS A 169 -19.98 -9.02 12.81
C CYS A 169 -21.45 -9.48 12.82
N ARG A 170 -22.26 -8.96 13.74
CA ARG A 170 -23.72 -9.29 13.79
C ARG A 170 -24.49 -8.72 12.61
N GLN A 171 -24.03 -7.64 12.02
CA GLN A 171 -24.74 -6.92 10.94
C GLN A 171 -24.20 -7.26 9.53
N SER A 172 -23.12 -8.03 9.41
CA SER A 172 -22.52 -8.38 8.14
C SER A 172 -21.97 -9.80 8.16
N ASN A 173 -21.99 -10.46 6.99
CA ASN A 173 -21.32 -11.76 6.78
C ASN A 173 -19.91 -11.62 6.20
N ALA A 174 -19.39 -10.39 6.06
CA ALA A 174 -18.05 -10.14 5.52
C ALA A 174 -16.95 -10.70 6.42
N GLN A 175 -15.78 -10.96 5.86
CA GLN A 175 -14.55 -11.17 6.60
C GLN A 175 -13.93 -9.82 6.96
N PHE A 176 -13.04 -9.83 7.93
CA PHE A 176 -12.40 -8.61 8.41
C PHE A 176 -10.88 -8.76 8.47
N ARG A 177 -10.20 -7.68 8.19
CA ARG A 177 -8.79 -7.43 8.45
C ARG A 177 -8.71 -6.33 9.47
N LEU A 178 -7.97 -6.53 10.54
CA LEU A 178 -7.85 -5.53 11.59
C LEU A 178 -6.53 -4.78 11.43
N ASP A 179 -6.57 -3.48 11.68
CA ASP A 179 -5.37 -2.66 11.70
C ASP A 179 -5.37 -1.81 12.98
N ALA A 180 -4.49 -2.18 13.90
CA ALA A 180 -4.37 -1.51 15.19
C ALA A 180 -3.40 -0.31 15.14
N ASN A 181 -2.63 -0.13 14.08
CA ASN A 181 -1.61 0.91 13.94
C ASN A 181 -0.74 1.08 15.20
N ALA A 182 -0.29 -0.04 15.78
CA ALA A 182 0.54 -0.10 16.98
C ALA A 182 -0.12 0.50 18.24
N ALA A 183 -1.44 0.57 18.31
CA ALA A 183 -2.13 1.25 19.40
C ALA A 183 -2.37 0.37 20.63
N TRP A 184 -2.46 -0.96 20.47
CA TRP A 184 -2.72 -1.85 21.60
C TRP A 184 -1.52 -2.03 22.53
N THR A 185 -1.81 -2.22 23.80
CA THR A 185 -0.95 -2.94 24.75
C THR A 185 -1.15 -4.44 24.57
N VAL A 186 -0.26 -5.27 25.15
CA VAL A 186 -0.43 -6.75 25.17
C VAL A 186 -1.74 -7.18 25.79
N ASN A 187 -2.13 -6.51 26.88
CA ASN A 187 -3.38 -6.85 27.59
C ASN A 187 -4.61 -6.53 26.73
N GLU A 188 -4.62 -5.39 26.04
CA GLU A 188 -5.72 -5.00 25.13
C GLU A 188 -5.80 -5.97 23.95
N ALA A 189 -4.68 -6.32 23.32
CA ALA A 189 -4.64 -7.30 22.24
C ALA A 189 -5.21 -8.66 22.68
N ASN A 190 -4.78 -9.18 23.83
CA ASN A 190 -5.28 -10.44 24.38
C ASN A 190 -6.77 -10.33 24.75
N SER A 191 -7.20 -9.24 25.39
CA SER A 191 -8.59 -9.00 25.75
C SER A 191 -9.48 -8.96 24.50
N PHE A 192 -9.08 -8.24 23.46
CA PHE A 192 -9.79 -8.18 22.20
C PHE A 192 -9.96 -9.58 21.59
N LEU A 193 -8.85 -10.31 21.39
CA LEU A 193 -8.87 -11.63 20.75
C LEU A 193 -9.68 -12.68 21.54
N ASN A 194 -9.77 -12.55 22.86
CA ASN A 194 -10.58 -13.43 23.71
C ASN A 194 -12.07 -13.04 23.72
N THR A 195 -12.43 -11.85 23.27
CA THR A 195 -13.80 -11.31 23.35
C THR A 195 -14.54 -11.41 22.02
N VAL A 196 -13.81 -11.50 20.90
CA VAL A 196 -14.38 -11.49 19.56
C VAL A 196 -14.36 -12.87 18.89
N ASP A 197 -15.20 -13.04 17.86
CA ASP A 197 -15.14 -14.22 17.00
C ASP A 197 -13.97 -14.09 16.01
N ILE A 198 -12.82 -14.68 16.35
CA ILE A 198 -11.61 -14.65 15.53
C ILE A 198 -11.76 -15.37 14.19
N SER A 199 -12.76 -16.23 14.00
CA SER A 199 -13.01 -16.89 12.70
C SER A 199 -13.45 -15.91 11.61
N ARG A 200 -13.88 -14.71 12.02
CA ARG A 200 -14.27 -13.62 11.15
C ARG A 200 -13.09 -12.71 10.76
N ILE A 201 -11.88 -12.98 11.27
CA ILE A 201 -10.69 -12.15 11.09
C ILE A 201 -9.65 -12.92 10.28
N GLU A 202 -9.26 -12.39 9.10
CA GLU A 202 -8.19 -12.96 8.30
C GLU A 202 -6.82 -12.75 8.95
N PHE A 203 -6.57 -11.54 9.46
CA PHE A 203 -5.35 -11.17 10.18
C PHE A 203 -5.54 -9.88 11.01
N THR A 204 -4.57 -9.64 11.89
CA THR A 204 -4.41 -8.35 12.59
C THR A 204 -3.07 -7.73 12.21
N GLU A 205 -3.11 -6.50 11.64
CA GLU A 205 -1.95 -5.72 11.25
C GLU A 205 -1.47 -4.88 12.43
N GLN A 206 -0.16 -4.91 12.68
CA GLN A 206 0.61 -4.15 13.66
C GLN A 206 -0.12 -3.91 14.99
N PRO A 207 -0.33 -4.95 15.81
CA PRO A 207 -1.07 -4.81 17.06
C PRO A 207 -0.32 -3.95 18.10
N LEU A 208 0.99 -4.16 18.24
CA LEU A 208 1.82 -3.57 19.28
C LEU A 208 2.81 -2.55 18.72
N LYS A 209 3.32 -1.67 19.59
CA LYS A 209 4.40 -0.74 19.28
C LYS A 209 5.69 -1.46 18.90
N ARG A 210 6.47 -0.84 18.02
CA ARG A 210 7.72 -1.40 17.44
C ARG A 210 8.76 -1.85 18.47
N GLU A 211 8.79 -1.21 19.62
CA GLU A 211 9.78 -1.50 20.68
C GLU A 211 9.45 -2.76 21.49
N LEU A 212 8.22 -3.28 21.38
CA LEU A 212 7.71 -4.41 22.16
C LEU A 212 8.02 -5.76 21.49
N PHE A 213 9.31 -6.02 21.25
CA PHE A 213 9.76 -7.19 20.48
C PHE A 213 9.48 -8.53 21.15
N ALA A 214 9.73 -8.64 22.45
CA ALA A 214 9.51 -9.87 23.21
C ALA A 214 8.03 -10.16 23.36
N GLU A 215 7.26 -9.13 23.62
CA GLU A 215 5.80 -9.18 23.77
C GLU A 215 5.14 -9.58 22.45
N MET A 216 5.58 -9.01 21.31
CA MET A 216 5.06 -9.36 19.99
C MET A 216 5.35 -10.82 19.65
N LYS A 217 6.57 -11.30 19.96
CA LYS A 217 6.93 -12.71 19.79
C LYS A 217 6.05 -13.63 20.64
N SER A 218 5.81 -13.24 21.89
CA SER A 218 4.94 -13.97 22.80
C SER A 218 3.49 -14.00 22.29
N LEU A 219 2.98 -12.86 21.83
CA LEU A 219 1.63 -12.74 21.28
C LEU A 219 1.44 -13.65 20.04
N GLN A 220 2.40 -13.62 19.10
CA GLN A 220 2.37 -14.48 17.91
C GLN A 220 2.44 -15.97 18.27
N SER A 221 3.28 -16.35 19.24
CA SER A 221 3.47 -17.76 19.61
C SER A 221 2.28 -18.35 20.38
N ASN A 222 1.52 -17.52 21.09
CA ASN A 222 0.41 -17.95 21.93
C ASN A 222 -0.98 -17.74 21.29
N SER A 223 -1.02 -17.26 20.06
CA SER A 223 -2.27 -17.01 19.32
C SER A 223 -2.29 -17.76 18.00
N SER A 224 -3.47 -18.24 17.61
CA SER A 224 -3.74 -18.75 16.25
C SER A 224 -3.96 -17.62 15.23
N MET A 225 -4.05 -16.37 15.69
CA MET A 225 -4.20 -15.20 14.81
C MET A 225 -2.94 -14.98 13.98
N LEU A 226 -3.12 -14.71 12.69
CA LEU A 226 -2.08 -14.22 11.83
C LEU A 226 -1.82 -12.74 12.14
N PHE A 227 -0.61 -12.39 12.56
CA PHE A 227 -0.19 -11.00 12.71
C PHE A 227 0.70 -10.60 11.55
N ILE A 228 0.44 -9.40 10.99
CA ILE A 228 1.18 -8.82 9.87
C ILE A 228 1.91 -7.56 10.35
N ALA A 229 3.20 -7.45 10.02
CA ALA A 229 4.02 -6.28 10.33
C ALA A 229 3.77 -5.15 9.31
N ASP A 230 3.47 -3.92 9.77
CA ASP A 230 3.41 -2.71 8.95
C ASP A 230 4.46 -1.69 9.40
N GLU A 231 4.32 -1.13 10.60
CA GLU A 231 5.27 -0.15 11.14
C GLU A 231 6.65 -0.79 11.44
N ASP A 232 6.68 -2.07 11.78
CA ASP A 232 7.92 -2.83 12.02
C ASP A 232 8.64 -3.23 10.72
N PHE A 233 8.01 -3.09 9.57
CA PHE A 233 8.54 -3.54 8.30
C PHE A 233 8.58 -2.42 7.26
N ARG A 234 9.75 -2.18 6.64
CA ARG A 234 9.94 -1.20 5.56
C ARG A 234 10.79 -1.74 4.42
N THR A 235 11.90 -2.40 4.76
CA THR A 235 12.91 -2.84 3.80
C THR A 235 13.24 -4.32 4.02
N ILE A 236 14.04 -4.90 3.14
CA ILE A 236 14.44 -6.31 3.21
C ILE A 236 15.19 -6.64 4.50
N GLU A 237 15.95 -5.68 5.04
CA GLU A 237 16.70 -5.83 6.30
C GLU A 237 15.79 -6.01 7.51
N ASP A 238 14.55 -5.53 7.45
CA ASP A 238 13.59 -5.68 8.53
C ASP A 238 13.02 -7.11 8.65
N LEU A 239 13.22 -7.97 7.63
CA LEU A 239 12.78 -9.37 7.68
C LEU A 239 13.34 -10.13 8.89
N ASP A 240 14.61 -9.91 9.21
CA ASP A 240 15.27 -10.54 10.37
C ASP A 240 14.57 -10.17 11.70
N ARG A 241 14.10 -8.92 11.79
CA ARG A 241 13.38 -8.45 12.97
C ARG A 241 11.94 -8.96 13.04
N CYS A 242 11.32 -9.23 11.90
CA CYS A 242 9.96 -9.74 11.82
C CYS A 242 9.89 -11.25 12.09
N GLU A 243 10.98 -11.98 11.87
CA GLU A 243 11.01 -13.43 12.01
C GLU A 243 10.67 -13.89 13.44
N GLY A 244 9.71 -14.83 13.55
CA GLY A 244 9.19 -15.33 14.82
C GLY A 244 8.33 -14.34 15.61
N ARG A 245 8.11 -13.12 15.12
CA ARG A 245 7.23 -12.10 15.73
C ARG A 245 5.95 -11.88 14.93
N PHE A 246 6.03 -12.07 13.62
CA PHE A 246 4.90 -11.91 12.71
C PHE A 246 4.83 -13.13 11.79
N GLY A 247 3.62 -13.52 11.42
CA GLY A 247 3.40 -14.55 10.40
C GLY A 247 3.36 -13.98 8.99
N GLY A 248 3.31 -12.65 8.85
CA GLY A 248 3.31 -11.96 7.57
C GLY A 248 3.87 -10.54 7.64
N ILE A 249 4.07 -9.94 6.47
CA ILE A 249 4.58 -8.57 6.30
C ILE A 249 3.69 -7.79 5.34
N ASN A 250 3.55 -6.48 5.57
CA ASN A 250 2.88 -5.56 4.66
C ASN A 250 3.91 -4.78 3.84
N ILE A 251 4.07 -5.16 2.57
CA ILE A 251 4.90 -4.47 1.60
C ILE A 251 4.09 -3.29 1.04
N LYS A 252 4.56 -2.07 1.27
CA LYS A 252 4.05 -0.85 0.63
C LYS A 252 5.15 -0.32 -0.29
N LEU A 253 4.84 -0.12 -1.56
CA LEU A 253 5.83 0.32 -2.56
C LEU A 253 6.55 1.60 -2.11
N THR A 254 5.81 2.53 -1.51
CA THR A 254 6.36 3.78 -0.97
C THR A 254 7.35 3.56 0.18
N LYS A 255 7.12 2.56 1.04
CA LYS A 255 8.04 2.26 2.15
C LYS A 255 9.32 1.61 1.67
N CYS A 256 9.23 0.65 0.75
CA CYS A 256 10.41 -0.08 0.27
C CYS A 256 11.15 0.61 -0.86
N GLY A 257 10.49 1.52 -1.60
CA GLY A 257 11.14 2.31 -2.65
C GLY A 257 10.78 1.90 -4.08
N GLY A 258 9.67 1.17 -4.29
CA GLY A 258 9.13 0.88 -5.62
C GLY A 258 8.91 -0.59 -5.93
N ILE A 259 8.71 -0.89 -7.21
CA ILE A 259 8.49 -2.25 -7.72
C ILE A 259 9.74 -3.11 -7.55
N THR A 260 10.92 -2.60 -7.89
CA THR A 260 12.18 -3.36 -7.82
C THR A 260 12.44 -3.92 -6.41
N PRO A 261 12.48 -3.11 -5.33
CA PRO A 261 12.67 -3.66 -3.99
C PRO A 261 11.48 -4.52 -3.53
N ALA A 262 10.24 -4.23 -3.95
CA ALA A 262 9.10 -5.05 -3.59
C ALA A 262 9.22 -6.49 -4.14
N LEU A 263 9.72 -6.67 -5.37
CA LEU A 263 10.00 -7.99 -5.95
C LEU A 263 11.04 -8.75 -5.12
N GLN A 264 12.15 -8.10 -4.76
CA GLN A 264 13.22 -8.71 -3.96
C GLN A 264 12.74 -9.11 -2.55
N ILE A 265 11.99 -8.22 -1.90
CA ILE A 265 11.40 -8.48 -0.59
C ILE A 265 10.41 -9.65 -0.65
N ALA A 266 9.51 -9.66 -1.63
CA ALA A 266 8.50 -10.69 -1.75
C ALA A 266 9.13 -12.09 -1.97
N GLU A 267 10.17 -12.16 -2.80
CA GLU A 267 10.92 -13.40 -3.01
C GLU A 267 11.58 -13.90 -1.73
N GLU A 268 12.28 -13.03 -1.00
CA GLU A 268 12.97 -13.38 0.24
C GLU A 268 11.99 -13.72 1.37
N ALA A 269 10.90 -12.95 1.51
CA ALA A 269 9.87 -13.21 2.49
C ALA A 269 9.20 -14.59 2.29
N ARG A 270 8.95 -14.98 1.04
CA ARG A 270 8.42 -16.32 0.71
C ARG A 270 9.36 -17.45 1.12
N LYS A 271 10.67 -17.29 0.87
CA LYS A 271 11.68 -18.27 1.31
C LYS A 271 11.68 -18.47 2.81
N ARG A 272 11.40 -17.42 3.58
CA ARG A 272 11.29 -17.44 5.05
C ARG A 272 9.91 -17.85 5.58
N GLY A 273 8.94 -18.13 4.70
CA GLY A 273 7.60 -18.60 5.07
C GLY A 273 6.63 -17.51 5.50
N PHE A 274 6.95 -16.22 5.28
CA PHE A 274 6.01 -15.13 5.56
C PHE A 274 4.81 -15.13 4.60
N LYS A 275 3.65 -14.81 5.13
CA LYS A 275 2.53 -14.31 4.34
C LYS A 275 2.83 -12.90 3.86
N ILE A 276 2.39 -12.57 2.64
CA ILE A 276 2.66 -11.26 2.02
C ILE A 276 1.35 -10.52 1.85
N MET A 277 1.27 -9.35 2.45
CA MET A 277 0.26 -8.35 2.15
C MET A 277 0.90 -7.25 1.30
N LEU A 278 0.18 -6.77 0.29
CA LEU A 278 0.49 -5.53 -0.41
C LEU A 278 -0.47 -4.47 0.07
N GLY A 279 0.05 -3.39 0.64
CA GLY A 279 -0.73 -2.29 1.15
C GLY A 279 -0.42 -0.96 0.48
N ASN A 280 -1.31 0.01 0.69
CA ASN A 280 -1.21 1.36 0.13
C ASN A 280 -1.09 2.44 1.24
N MET A 281 -0.85 3.69 0.80
CA MET A 281 -0.85 4.92 1.61
C MET A 281 -1.94 5.90 1.14
N ASN A 282 -3.06 5.38 0.62
CA ASN A 282 -4.13 6.12 -0.04
C ASN A 282 -3.68 6.77 -1.36
N GLU A 283 -2.89 6.05 -2.15
CA GLU A 283 -2.53 6.46 -3.50
C GLU A 283 -3.75 6.49 -4.42
N SER A 284 -3.63 7.26 -5.50
CA SER A 284 -4.58 7.28 -6.61
C SER A 284 -4.56 5.98 -7.42
N THR A 285 -5.36 5.91 -8.49
CA THR A 285 -5.27 4.81 -9.47
C THR A 285 -3.85 4.62 -10.00
N LEU A 286 -3.02 5.66 -10.04
CA LEU A 286 -1.65 5.57 -10.55
C LEU A 286 -0.76 4.71 -9.64
N GLY A 287 -0.69 5.02 -8.34
CA GLY A 287 0.08 4.23 -7.39
C GLY A 287 -0.51 2.83 -7.17
N THR A 288 -1.84 2.73 -7.15
CA THR A 288 -2.54 1.45 -7.07
C THR A 288 -2.23 0.56 -8.28
N TRP A 289 -2.18 1.11 -9.49
CA TRP A 289 -1.78 0.36 -10.69
C TRP A 289 -0.36 -0.19 -10.57
N ALA A 290 0.58 0.59 -10.05
CA ALA A 290 1.95 0.13 -9.80
C ALA A 290 1.97 -1.05 -8.80
N LEU A 291 1.21 -0.97 -7.71
CA LEU A 291 1.07 -2.04 -6.73
C LEU A 291 0.50 -3.32 -7.36
N LEU A 292 -0.48 -3.20 -8.25
CA LEU A 292 -1.07 -4.35 -8.93
C LEU A 292 -0.10 -5.08 -9.86
N GLN A 293 1.00 -4.45 -10.31
CA GLN A 293 2.01 -5.12 -11.12
C GLN A 293 2.74 -6.25 -10.37
N VAL A 294 2.73 -6.21 -9.05
CA VAL A 294 3.34 -7.25 -8.19
C VAL A 294 2.31 -8.08 -7.42
N CYS A 295 1.01 -7.90 -7.68
CA CYS A 295 -0.08 -8.50 -6.90
C CYS A 295 -0.08 -10.04 -6.89
N SER A 296 0.46 -10.69 -7.93
CA SER A 296 0.56 -12.16 -7.99
C SER A 296 1.51 -12.75 -6.96
N MET A 297 2.33 -11.94 -6.31
CA MET A 297 3.24 -12.36 -5.24
C MET A 297 2.60 -12.29 -3.86
N ALA A 298 1.39 -11.73 -3.71
CA ALA A 298 0.75 -11.49 -2.42
C ALA A 298 -0.33 -12.51 -2.09
N ASP A 299 -0.54 -12.72 -0.77
CA ASP A 299 -1.69 -13.44 -0.23
C ASP A 299 -2.87 -12.49 0.02
N PHE A 300 -2.58 -11.24 0.37
CA PHE A 300 -3.57 -10.22 0.73
C PHE A 300 -3.27 -8.90 0.01
N ILE A 301 -4.31 -8.21 -0.44
CA ILE A 301 -4.22 -6.92 -1.12
C ILE A 301 -5.10 -5.91 -0.39
N ASP A 302 -4.49 -4.79 -0.02
CA ASP A 302 -5.13 -3.57 0.48
C ASP A 302 -4.73 -2.44 -0.48
N ALA A 303 -5.64 -2.12 -1.40
CA ALA A 303 -5.35 -1.19 -2.49
C ALA A 303 -6.62 -0.40 -2.87
N ASP A 304 -7.33 0.06 -1.87
CA ASP A 304 -8.60 0.74 -1.95
C ASP A 304 -8.48 2.27 -2.00
N GLY A 305 -7.26 2.82 -2.06
CA GLY A 305 -7.01 4.26 -2.12
C GLY A 305 -7.93 5.00 -3.09
N PRO A 306 -8.08 4.55 -4.35
CA PRO A 306 -8.99 5.20 -5.31
C PRO A 306 -10.46 5.21 -4.89
N LEU A 307 -10.92 4.27 -4.06
CA LEU A 307 -12.28 4.25 -3.52
C LEU A 307 -12.50 5.28 -2.41
N LEU A 308 -11.44 5.70 -1.75
CA LEU A 308 -11.47 6.67 -0.65
C LEU A 308 -11.36 8.10 -1.16
N LEU A 309 -10.75 8.31 -2.32
CA LEU A 309 -10.47 9.62 -2.92
C LEU A 309 -11.62 10.09 -3.83
N LYS A 310 -11.90 11.39 -3.82
CA LYS A 310 -12.88 12.02 -4.69
C LYS A 310 -12.21 12.54 -5.96
N GLY A 311 -12.39 11.80 -7.05
CA GLY A 311 -11.67 12.04 -8.31
C GLY A 311 -10.37 11.23 -8.41
N ASP A 312 -9.71 11.33 -9.55
CA ASP A 312 -8.46 10.61 -9.81
C ASP A 312 -7.64 11.31 -10.90
N TYR A 313 -6.32 11.13 -10.90
CA TYR A 313 -5.42 11.61 -11.95
C TYR A 313 -5.30 10.64 -13.12
N ALA A 314 -5.72 9.39 -12.92
CA ALA A 314 -5.60 8.33 -13.88
C ALA A 314 -6.93 7.57 -13.98
N SER A 315 -7.08 6.75 -15.01
CA SER A 315 -8.23 5.89 -15.22
C SER A 315 -7.81 4.52 -15.73
N GLY A 316 -8.64 3.51 -15.55
CA GLY A 316 -8.37 2.16 -16.05
C GLY A 316 -8.43 1.07 -14.99
N LEU A 317 -8.67 1.42 -13.72
CA LEU A 317 -9.07 0.48 -12.68
C LEU A 317 -10.58 0.53 -12.49
N GLU A 318 -11.20 -0.64 -12.46
CA GLU A 318 -12.59 -0.80 -12.08
C GLU A 318 -12.66 -1.65 -10.81
N TYR A 319 -13.52 -1.25 -9.88
CA TYR A 319 -13.80 -1.98 -8.65
C TYR A 319 -15.20 -2.56 -8.74
N ARG A 320 -15.33 -3.86 -8.54
CA ARG A 320 -16.63 -4.54 -8.54
C ARG A 320 -16.57 -5.75 -7.61
N ASP A 321 -17.58 -5.88 -6.75
CA ASP A 321 -17.80 -7.05 -5.88
C ASP A 321 -16.54 -7.49 -5.10
N GLY A 322 -15.83 -6.53 -4.50
CA GLY A 322 -14.62 -6.80 -3.72
C GLY A 322 -13.37 -7.07 -4.53
N LYS A 323 -13.37 -6.72 -5.80
CA LYS A 323 -12.24 -6.99 -6.71
C LYS A 323 -11.89 -5.77 -7.54
N PHE A 324 -10.61 -5.64 -7.84
CA PHE A 324 -10.20 -4.91 -9.03
C PHE A 324 -10.41 -5.76 -10.26
N LEU A 325 -10.83 -5.13 -11.32
CA LEU A 325 -10.82 -5.71 -12.64
C LEU A 325 -9.66 -5.09 -13.41
N SER A 326 -8.65 -5.87 -13.74
CA SER A 326 -7.65 -5.43 -14.70
C SER A 326 -8.29 -5.47 -16.09
N CYS A 327 -8.18 -4.37 -16.83
CA CYS A 327 -8.69 -4.30 -18.20
C CYS A 327 -7.87 -5.18 -19.14
N ARG A 328 -8.11 -6.51 -19.14
CA ARG A 328 -7.53 -7.42 -20.13
C ARG A 328 -8.01 -6.99 -21.53
N GLY A 329 -7.05 -6.69 -22.41
CA GLY A 329 -7.31 -6.44 -23.84
C GLY A 329 -7.52 -5.00 -24.25
N ARG A 330 -7.74 -4.06 -23.35
CA ARG A 330 -7.44 -2.65 -23.62
C ARG A 330 -6.00 -2.42 -23.18
N LYS A 331 -5.16 -1.91 -24.06
CA LYS A 331 -3.86 -1.34 -23.64
C LYS A 331 -4.21 -0.52 -22.40
N ALA A 332 -3.80 -0.98 -21.22
CA ALA A 332 -4.09 -0.31 -19.96
C ALA A 332 -3.27 0.98 -19.95
N LEU A 333 -3.77 1.97 -20.68
CA LEU A 333 -3.24 3.30 -20.74
C LEU A 333 -3.87 3.99 -19.54
N LEU A 334 -3.11 4.04 -18.44
CA LEU A 334 -3.30 5.13 -17.51
C LEU A 334 -3.28 6.41 -18.34
N ARG A 335 -4.44 6.99 -18.53
CA ARG A 335 -4.54 8.31 -19.11
C ARG A 335 -4.38 9.27 -17.94
N VAL A 336 -3.16 9.68 -17.69
CA VAL A 336 -2.96 10.91 -16.92
C VAL A 336 -3.39 12.03 -17.86
N PRO A 337 -4.34 12.87 -17.46
CA PRO A 337 -4.72 14.03 -18.28
C PRO A 337 -3.48 14.86 -18.60
N ASP A 338 -3.39 15.36 -19.82
CA ASP A 338 -2.42 16.40 -20.18
C ASP A 338 -2.70 17.62 -19.29
N TYR A 339 -1.77 17.98 -18.39
CA TYR A 339 -1.79 19.16 -17.55
C TYR A 339 -1.04 20.32 -18.20
#